data_7bdd944192ee466da8b4835bd8fea091
#
_entry.id   7bdd944192ee466da8b4835bd8fea091
#
_cell.length_a   1.000
_cell.length_b   1.000
_cell.length_c   1.000
_cell.angle_alpha   90.00
_cell.angle_beta   90.00
_cell.angle_gamma   90.00
#
_symmetry.space_group_name_H-M   'P 1'
#
loop_
_entity.id
_entity.type
_entity.pdbx_description
1 polymer ?
#
loop_
_entity_poly.entity_id
_entity_poly.type
_entity_poly.pdbx_seq_one_letter_code
_entity_poly.pdbx_strand_id
1 'polypeptide(L)'
;MKNQTRILYKDHPIEQSSRLYNQPEKPVERQHTLNRPRSVIFANSKGGVGKSTLALMAGLGLATQHPNTRVELIDLDVQKTSSDSLKRFTNHRFQVLENEDFFLNSGSPNNGNLINHMGTDFPYNQDQKFIVFDSPAGNEPSRSTFLTHCDIVFVPSSVGDADVFATQKYLTALQQLF
;
A
#
# COMPACT_ATOMS: atom_id res chain seq x y z
N MET A 1 38.92 18.11 23.14
CA MET A 1 38.09 17.48 24.18
C MET A 1 37.01 16.66 23.49
N LYS A 2 37.12 15.33 23.53
CA LYS A 2 36.19 14.39 22.84
C LYS A 2 35.17 13.97 23.89
N ASN A 3 33.90 14.36 23.70
CA ASN A 3 32.79 13.82 24.47
C ASN A 3 32.35 12.51 23.85
N GLN A 4 32.67 11.39 24.48
CA GLN A 4 32.13 10.09 24.21
C GLN A 4 30.81 9.91 24.99
N THR A 5 29.71 9.80 24.31
CA THR A 5 28.44 9.41 24.93
C THR A 5 28.47 7.89 25.16
N ARG A 6 28.55 7.51 26.43
CA ARG A 6 28.56 6.10 26.85
C ARG A 6 27.11 5.64 27.02
N ILE A 7 26.66 4.74 26.18
CA ILE A 7 25.37 4.07 26.34
C ILE A 7 25.58 2.95 27.36
N LEU A 8 24.92 3.05 28.51
CA LEU A 8 24.91 2.02 29.54
C LEU A 8 23.80 1.02 29.23
N TYR A 9 24.16 -0.18 28.79
CA TYR A 9 23.25 -1.33 28.81
C TYR A 9 23.17 -1.83 30.27
N LYS A 10 21.97 -1.85 30.84
CA LYS A 10 21.68 -2.56 32.08
C LYS A 10 21.62 -4.04 31.83
N ASP A 11 22.54 -4.79 32.36
CA ASP A 11 22.50 -6.25 32.40
C ASP A 11 21.31 -6.70 33.24
N HIS A 12 20.33 -7.33 32.58
CA HIS A 12 19.33 -8.13 33.28
C HIS A 12 19.81 -9.58 33.29
N PRO A 13 19.74 -10.27 34.43
CA PRO A 13 20.19 -11.64 34.54
C PRO A 13 19.27 -12.56 33.72
N ILE A 14 19.87 -13.29 32.79
CA ILE A 14 19.23 -14.40 32.09
C ILE A 14 19.18 -15.57 33.04
N GLU A 15 18.09 -15.70 33.77
CA GLU A 15 17.83 -16.94 34.53
C GLU A 15 16.47 -17.52 34.13
N GLN A 16 16.56 -18.76 33.58
CA GLN A 16 15.53 -19.79 33.58
C GLN A 16 14.27 -19.56 32.73
N SER A 17 14.37 -19.77 31.44
CA SER A 17 13.23 -20.23 30.65
C SER A 17 13.59 -21.34 29.63
N SER A 18 14.39 -22.32 30.06
CA SER A 18 14.74 -23.50 29.23
C SER A 18 13.71 -24.64 29.27
N ARG A 19 12.45 -24.40 29.67
CA ARG A 19 11.42 -25.45 29.75
C ARG A 19 10.18 -25.26 28.86
N LEU A 20 10.16 -24.30 27.96
CA LEU A 20 9.00 -24.07 27.08
C LEU A 20 9.22 -24.40 25.59
N TYR A 21 10.35 -25.00 25.23
CA TYR A 21 10.73 -25.19 23.82
C TYR A 21 10.52 -26.61 23.27
N ASN A 22 9.75 -27.48 23.93
CA ASN A 22 9.50 -28.84 23.44
C ASN A 22 8.01 -29.24 23.48
N GLN A 23 7.12 -28.37 23.06
CA GLN A 23 5.85 -28.82 22.53
C GLN A 23 5.94 -28.75 21.00
N PRO A 24 5.65 -29.85 20.26
CA PRO A 24 5.51 -29.76 18.82
C PRO A 24 4.39 -28.77 18.56
N GLU A 25 4.74 -27.64 17.93
CA GLU A 25 3.74 -26.70 17.46
C GLU A 25 2.74 -27.51 16.62
N LYS A 26 1.50 -27.58 17.09
CA LYS A 26 0.41 -28.10 16.26
C LYS A 26 0.52 -27.34 14.94
N PRO A 27 0.44 -28.03 13.78
CA PRO A 27 0.42 -27.33 12.51
C PRO A 27 -0.68 -26.27 12.64
N VAL A 28 -0.30 -25.02 12.57
CA VAL A 28 -1.28 -23.94 12.44
C VAL A 28 -1.99 -24.30 11.14
N GLU A 29 -3.21 -24.85 11.26
CA GLU A 29 -4.10 -24.96 10.12
C GLU A 29 -4.12 -23.55 9.53
N ARG A 30 -3.41 -23.38 8.42
CA ARG A 30 -3.53 -22.18 7.61
C ARG A 30 -4.98 -22.16 7.19
N GLN A 31 -5.80 -21.49 8.00
CA GLN A 31 -7.13 -21.13 7.58
C GLN A 31 -6.98 -20.64 6.17
N HIS A 32 -7.72 -21.24 5.25
CA HIS A 32 -7.78 -20.83 3.86
C HIS A 32 -7.99 -19.31 3.87
N THR A 33 -6.90 -18.58 3.84
CA THR A 33 -6.96 -17.14 3.66
C THR A 33 -7.61 -16.96 2.31
N LEU A 34 -8.85 -16.50 2.34
CA LEU A 34 -9.60 -16.09 1.17
C LEU A 34 -8.61 -15.47 0.20
N ASN A 35 -8.60 -15.96 -1.04
CA ASN A 35 -7.68 -15.50 -2.09
C ASN A 35 -8.05 -14.07 -2.55
N ARG A 36 -8.16 -13.15 -1.58
CA ARG A 36 -8.39 -11.76 -1.92
C ARG A 36 -7.15 -11.17 -2.57
N PRO A 37 -7.32 -10.25 -3.51
CA PRO A 37 -6.21 -9.49 -4.06
C PRO A 37 -5.36 -8.85 -2.96
N ARG A 38 -4.05 -8.83 -3.15
CA ARG A 38 -3.16 -8.00 -2.33
C ARG A 38 -3.18 -6.58 -2.84
N SER A 39 -3.17 -5.62 -1.95
CA SER A 39 -3.31 -4.21 -2.30
C SER A 39 -2.22 -3.35 -1.69
N VAL A 40 -1.72 -2.43 -2.51
CA VAL A 40 -0.75 -1.43 -2.10
C VAL A 40 -1.18 -0.07 -2.62
N ILE A 41 -1.02 0.97 -1.82
CA ILE A 41 -1.30 2.33 -2.23
C ILE A 41 -0.10 3.25 -2.00
N PHE A 42 0.14 4.16 -2.94
CA PHE A 42 1.06 5.27 -2.82
C PHE A 42 0.27 6.55 -2.52
N ALA A 43 0.31 7.00 -1.27
CA ALA A 43 -0.55 8.07 -0.76
C ALA A 43 0.25 9.16 -0.03
N ASN A 44 -0.04 10.40 -0.34
CA ASN A 44 0.40 11.59 0.38
C ASN A 44 -0.44 12.77 -0.13
N SER A 45 -0.82 13.69 0.74
CA SER A 45 -1.52 14.92 0.35
C SER A 45 -0.63 15.85 -0.51
N LYS A 46 0.68 15.75 -0.38
CA LYS A 46 1.64 16.57 -1.14
C LYS A 46 1.71 16.12 -2.61
N GLY A 47 1.63 17.09 -3.53
CA GLY A 47 1.87 16.89 -4.95
C GLY A 47 3.38 16.78 -5.27
N GLY A 48 3.73 16.10 -6.36
CA GLY A 48 5.11 16.04 -6.87
C GLY A 48 6.08 15.13 -6.12
N VAL A 49 5.63 14.40 -5.09
CA VAL A 49 6.49 13.48 -4.30
C VAL A 49 6.73 12.11 -4.97
N GLY A 50 6.28 11.92 -6.20
CA GLY A 50 6.55 10.71 -6.98
C GLY A 50 5.56 9.57 -6.81
N LYS A 51 4.36 9.79 -6.25
CA LYS A 51 3.33 8.74 -6.05
C LYS A 51 3.06 7.94 -7.33
N SER A 52 2.66 8.61 -8.40
CA SER A 52 2.32 7.99 -9.68
C SER A 52 3.50 7.25 -10.30
N THR A 53 4.70 7.83 -10.24
CA THR A 53 5.91 7.18 -10.73
C THR A 53 6.21 5.90 -9.98
N LEU A 54 6.10 5.93 -8.64
CA LEU A 54 6.35 4.76 -7.79
C LEU A 54 5.25 3.71 -7.96
N ALA A 55 3.99 4.11 -8.09
CA ALA A 55 2.89 3.20 -8.36
C ALA A 55 3.09 2.45 -9.69
N LEU A 56 3.48 3.18 -10.75
CA LEU A 56 3.82 2.58 -12.03
C LEU A 56 4.99 1.59 -11.91
N MET A 57 6.08 2.02 -11.29
CA MET A 57 7.27 1.16 -11.13
C MET A 57 6.94 -0.12 -10.34
N ALA A 58 6.13 0.01 -9.28
CA ALA A 58 5.69 -1.13 -8.48
C ALA A 58 4.80 -2.07 -9.32
N GLY A 59 3.82 -1.53 -10.04
CA GLY A 59 2.91 -2.33 -10.86
C GLY A 59 3.63 -3.08 -11.98
N LEU A 60 4.49 -2.39 -12.74
CA LEU A 60 5.29 -3.00 -13.80
C LEU A 60 6.31 -4.01 -13.24
N GLY A 61 6.94 -3.69 -12.12
CA GLY A 61 7.89 -4.58 -11.44
C GLY A 61 7.22 -5.88 -11.01
N LEU A 62 6.06 -5.81 -10.36
CA LEU A 62 5.28 -6.98 -9.96
C LEU A 62 4.87 -7.82 -11.17
N ALA A 63 4.34 -7.21 -12.22
CA ALA A 63 3.91 -7.92 -13.42
C ALA A 63 5.08 -8.57 -14.17
N THR A 64 6.28 -8.01 -14.08
CA THR A 64 7.48 -8.53 -14.74
C THR A 64 8.13 -9.65 -13.95
N GLN A 65 8.26 -9.50 -12.63
CA GLN A 65 8.97 -10.45 -11.79
C GLN A 65 8.14 -11.69 -11.43
N HIS A 66 6.82 -11.57 -11.46
CA HIS A 66 5.88 -12.62 -11.08
C HIS A 66 5.00 -13.05 -12.26
N PRO A 67 5.40 -14.03 -13.06
CA PRO A 67 4.69 -14.39 -14.29
C PRO A 67 3.26 -14.91 -14.09
N ASN A 68 2.96 -15.43 -12.89
CA ASN A 68 1.62 -15.91 -12.51
C ASN A 68 0.82 -14.86 -11.73
N THR A 69 1.14 -13.59 -11.92
CA THR A 69 0.51 -12.49 -11.19
C THR A 69 -0.18 -11.56 -12.17
N ARG A 70 -1.41 -11.20 -11.85
CA ARG A 70 -2.14 -10.11 -12.50
C ARG A 70 -2.03 -8.86 -11.64
N VAL A 71 -1.72 -7.75 -12.26
CA VAL A 71 -1.60 -6.46 -11.60
C VAL A 71 -2.59 -5.49 -12.21
N GLU A 72 -3.42 -4.91 -11.36
CA GLU A 72 -4.27 -3.78 -11.70
C GLU A 72 -3.70 -2.52 -11.06
N LEU A 73 -3.40 -1.53 -11.87
CA LEU A 73 -3.09 -0.19 -11.40
C LEU A 73 -4.36 0.65 -11.51
N ILE A 74 -4.84 1.15 -10.38
CA ILE A 74 -6.03 2.00 -10.31
C ILE A 74 -5.56 3.43 -10.06
N ASP A 75 -5.74 4.28 -11.09
CA ASP A 75 -5.46 5.70 -11.00
C ASP A 75 -6.67 6.40 -10.37
N LEU A 76 -6.47 6.92 -9.15
CA LEU A 76 -7.48 7.65 -8.40
C LEU A 76 -7.37 9.17 -8.60
N ASP A 77 -6.50 9.64 -9.50
CA ASP A 77 -6.41 11.06 -9.84
C ASP A 77 -7.39 11.42 -10.95
N VAL A 78 -8.31 12.32 -10.66
CA VAL A 78 -9.31 12.82 -11.62
C VAL A 78 -8.64 13.49 -12.84
N GLN A 79 -7.41 14.00 -12.67
CA GLN A 79 -6.65 14.63 -13.75
C GLN A 79 -6.12 13.62 -14.78
N LYS A 80 -6.16 12.30 -14.47
CA LYS A 80 -5.83 11.20 -15.38
C LYS A 80 -4.46 11.29 -16.06
N THR A 81 -3.56 12.10 -15.52
CA THR A 81 -2.25 12.35 -16.13
C THR A 81 -1.37 11.11 -16.17
N SER A 82 -1.53 10.24 -15.18
CA SER A 82 -0.80 8.98 -15.10
C SER A 82 -1.36 7.93 -16.04
N SER A 83 -2.67 7.81 -16.11
CA SER A 83 -3.32 6.76 -16.88
C SER A 83 -3.10 6.90 -18.38
N ASP A 84 -3.15 8.11 -18.94
CA ASP A 84 -2.88 8.31 -20.36
C ASP A 84 -1.45 7.89 -20.75
N SER A 85 -0.50 8.10 -19.85
CA SER A 85 0.88 7.64 -20.03
C SER A 85 1.03 6.14 -19.87
N LEU A 86 0.17 5.50 -19.07
CA LEU A 86 0.29 4.10 -18.64
C LEU A 86 -0.49 3.14 -19.52
N LYS A 87 -1.56 3.57 -20.19
CA LYS A 87 -2.37 2.74 -21.09
C LYS A 87 -1.53 2.01 -22.14
N ARG A 88 -0.44 2.62 -22.62
CA ARG A 88 0.48 2.00 -23.57
C ARG A 88 1.23 0.77 -23.03
N PHE A 89 1.29 0.59 -21.72
CA PHE A 89 1.93 -0.57 -21.06
C PHE A 89 0.95 -1.68 -20.73
N THR A 90 -0.35 -1.45 -20.96
CA THR A 90 -1.40 -2.43 -20.66
C THR A 90 -1.22 -3.70 -21.50
N ASN A 91 -1.33 -4.84 -20.83
CA ASN A 91 -1.31 -6.17 -21.43
C ASN A 91 -2.19 -7.12 -20.59
N HIS A 92 -2.23 -8.41 -20.91
CA HIS A 92 -3.06 -9.39 -20.19
C HIS A 92 -2.72 -9.58 -18.72
N ARG A 93 -1.53 -9.17 -18.26
CA ARG A 93 -1.07 -9.26 -16.86
C ARG A 93 -1.01 -7.92 -16.14
N PHE A 94 -0.89 -6.83 -16.87
CA PHE A 94 -0.87 -5.49 -16.32
C PHE A 94 -1.96 -4.65 -16.94
N GLN A 95 -2.91 -4.22 -16.13
CA GLN A 95 -4.05 -3.40 -16.57
C GLN A 95 -4.04 -2.08 -15.81
N VAL A 96 -4.39 -1.02 -16.49
CA VAL A 96 -4.61 0.30 -15.90
C VAL A 96 -6.11 0.57 -15.94
N LEU A 97 -6.69 0.76 -14.77
CA LEU A 97 -8.11 0.99 -14.59
C LEU A 97 -8.36 2.46 -14.26
N GLU A 98 -9.19 3.07 -15.06
CA GLU A 98 -9.80 4.38 -14.82
C GLU A 98 -11.30 4.14 -14.94
N ASN A 99 -11.92 3.78 -13.86
CA ASN A 99 -13.36 3.55 -13.91
C ASN A 99 -14.06 4.64 -13.09
N GLU A 100 -15.07 5.28 -13.70
CA GLU A 100 -15.93 6.27 -13.05
C GLU A 100 -16.59 5.71 -11.78
N ASP A 101 -16.79 4.39 -11.71
CA ASP A 101 -17.31 3.71 -10.52
C ASP A 101 -16.43 3.88 -9.27
N PHE A 102 -15.14 4.20 -9.45
CA PHE A 102 -14.22 4.46 -8.34
C PHE A 102 -14.21 5.90 -7.85
N PHE A 103 -15.00 6.77 -8.45
CA PHE A 103 -15.08 8.18 -8.10
C PHE A 103 -16.49 8.59 -7.69
N LEU A 104 -16.56 9.52 -6.76
CA LEU A 104 -17.77 10.28 -6.46
C LEU A 104 -17.87 11.50 -7.39
N ASN A 105 -19.06 12.06 -7.53
CA ASN A 105 -19.30 13.27 -8.32
C ASN A 105 -18.44 14.46 -7.89
N SER A 106 -17.90 14.44 -6.66
CA SER A 106 -16.97 15.44 -6.12
C SER A 106 -15.52 15.25 -6.56
N GLY A 107 -15.22 14.21 -7.37
CA GLY A 107 -13.84 13.83 -7.72
C GLY A 107 -13.06 13.13 -6.60
N SER A 108 -13.73 12.77 -5.50
CA SER A 108 -13.13 12.00 -4.40
C SER A 108 -13.26 10.50 -4.66
N PRO A 109 -12.34 9.66 -4.10
CA PRO A 109 -12.47 8.22 -4.20
C PRO A 109 -13.79 7.69 -3.63
N ASN A 110 -14.43 6.76 -4.34
CA ASN A 110 -15.57 6.02 -3.82
C ASN A 110 -15.11 4.88 -2.94
N ASN A 111 -15.01 5.13 -1.63
CA ASN A 111 -14.48 4.17 -0.67
C ASN A 111 -15.22 2.83 -0.70
N GLY A 112 -16.55 2.83 -0.82
CA GLY A 112 -17.36 1.62 -0.85
C GLY A 112 -17.05 0.74 -2.06
N ASN A 113 -16.98 1.32 -3.24
CA ASN A 113 -16.66 0.59 -4.47
C ASN A 113 -15.22 0.06 -4.47
N LEU A 114 -14.26 0.84 -3.94
CA LEU A 114 -12.87 0.41 -3.80
C LEU A 114 -12.74 -0.78 -2.82
N ILE A 115 -13.40 -0.71 -1.67
CA ILE A 115 -13.41 -1.81 -0.70
C ILE A 115 -14.03 -3.07 -1.31
N ASN A 116 -15.16 -2.95 -2.01
CA ASN A 116 -15.79 -4.05 -2.70
C ASN A 116 -14.87 -4.66 -3.76
N HIS A 117 -14.21 -3.82 -4.55
CA HIS A 117 -13.26 -4.29 -5.58
C HIS A 117 -12.07 -5.05 -4.98
N MET A 118 -11.54 -4.59 -3.84
CA MET A 118 -10.48 -5.29 -3.10
C MET A 118 -10.95 -6.60 -2.46
N GLY A 119 -12.24 -6.69 -2.10
CA GLY A 119 -12.84 -7.87 -1.48
C GLY A 119 -13.35 -8.90 -2.47
N THR A 120 -13.30 -8.64 -3.79
CA THR A 120 -13.84 -9.57 -4.79
C THR A 120 -12.97 -10.81 -4.84
N ASP A 121 -13.55 -11.97 -4.51
CA ASP A 121 -12.90 -13.26 -4.62
C ASP A 121 -12.47 -13.52 -6.07
N PHE A 122 -11.22 -13.88 -6.24
CA PHE A 122 -10.72 -14.31 -7.53
C PHE A 122 -11.06 -15.79 -7.74
N PRO A 123 -11.60 -16.18 -8.90
CA PRO A 123 -11.80 -17.60 -9.17
C PRO A 123 -10.46 -18.33 -9.05
N TYR A 124 -10.52 -19.50 -8.43
CA TYR A 124 -9.44 -20.36 -8.00
C TYR A 124 -8.55 -20.87 -9.16
N ASN A 125 -7.90 -19.96 -9.85
CA ASN A 125 -6.85 -20.29 -10.82
C ASN A 125 -5.57 -19.64 -10.32
N GLN A 126 -4.63 -20.42 -9.93
CA GLN A 126 -3.21 -20.25 -9.64
C GLN A 126 -2.56 -18.83 -9.74
N ASP A 127 -3.25 -17.85 -10.27
CA ASP A 127 -2.79 -16.48 -10.45
C ASP A 127 -3.08 -15.65 -9.19
N GLN A 128 -2.04 -15.04 -8.65
CA GLN A 128 -2.21 -14.02 -7.62
C GLN A 128 -2.62 -12.70 -8.28
N LYS A 129 -3.53 -11.97 -7.64
CA LYS A 129 -3.90 -10.63 -8.08
C LYS A 129 -3.33 -9.58 -7.12
N PHE A 130 -2.68 -8.57 -7.69
CA PHE A 130 -2.25 -7.37 -6.97
C PHE A 130 -2.99 -6.15 -7.49
N ILE A 131 -3.37 -5.28 -6.57
CA ILE A 131 -3.97 -3.98 -6.87
C ILE A 131 -3.01 -2.91 -6.38
N VAL A 132 -2.59 -2.04 -7.28
CA VAL A 132 -1.74 -0.89 -6.98
C VAL A 132 -2.59 0.37 -7.15
N PHE A 133 -2.73 1.16 -6.10
CA PHE A 133 -3.46 2.42 -6.16
C PHE A 133 -2.48 3.60 -6.27
N ASP A 134 -2.76 4.49 -7.20
CA ASP A 134 -2.14 5.81 -7.31
C ASP A 134 -3.11 6.86 -6.77
N SER A 135 -2.80 7.46 -5.61
CA SER A 135 -3.69 8.43 -4.99
C SER A 135 -3.48 9.84 -5.52
N PRO A 136 -4.55 10.65 -5.65
CA PRO A 136 -4.42 12.04 -6.05
C PRO A 136 -3.65 12.87 -5.02
N ALA A 137 -3.10 14.00 -5.47
CA ALA A 137 -2.61 15.02 -4.55
C ALA A 137 -3.76 15.69 -3.82
N GLY A 138 -3.49 16.25 -2.64
CA GLY A 138 -4.49 16.97 -1.83
C GLY A 138 -5.52 16.07 -1.12
N ASN A 139 -5.42 14.76 -1.26
CA ASN A 139 -6.33 13.83 -0.61
C ASN A 139 -5.89 13.57 0.84
N GLU A 140 -6.75 13.92 1.78
CA GLU A 140 -6.54 13.69 3.21
C GLU A 140 -6.97 12.27 3.59
N PRO A 141 -6.29 11.61 4.55
CA PRO A 141 -6.64 10.26 4.98
C PRO A 141 -8.11 10.08 5.38
N SER A 142 -8.69 11.07 6.06
CA SER A 142 -10.09 11.06 6.51
C SER A 142 -11.11 10.91 5.36
N ARG A 143 -10.74 11.28 4.14
CA ARG A 143 -11.57 11.13 2.93
C ARG A 143 -11.34 9.82 2.20
N SER A 144 -10.35 9.06 2.61
CA SER A 144 -9.90 7.83 1.96
C SER A 144 -9.90 6.66 2.94
N THR A 145 -11.05 6.39 3.56
CA THR A 145 -11.17 5.34 4.58
C THR A 145 -10.85 3.94 4.04
N PHE A 146 -10.90 3.71 2.71
CA PHE A 146 -10.46 2.46 2.10
C PHE A 146 -8.97 2.16 2.34
N LEU A 147 -8.16 3.16 2.75
CA LEU A 147 -6.75 2.97 3.13
C LEU A 147 -6.58 1.92 4.22
N THR A 148 -7.52 1.82 5.15
CA THR A 148 -7.50 0.81 6.23
C THR A 148 -7.69 -0.63 5.72
N HIS A 149 -8.14 -0.80 4.48
CA HIS A 149 -8.31 -2.09 3.82
C HIS A 149 -7.15 -2.48 2.92
N CYS A 150 -6.22 -1.54 2.68
CA CYS A 150 -5.00 -1.83 1.93
C CYS A 150 -4.02 -2.65 2.79
N ASP A 151 -3.32 -3.61 2.17
CA ASP A 151 -2.31 -4.40 2.87
C ASP A 151 -1.07 -3.54 3.19
N ILE A 152 -0.73 -2.59 2.31
CA ILE A 152 0.44 -1.70 2.48
C ILE A 152 0.07 -0.30 2.03
N VAL A 153 0.41 0.69 2.86
CA VAL A 153 0.34 2.12 2.50
C VAL A 153 1.75 2.69 2.45
N PHE A 154 2.22 3.06 1.26
CA PHE A 154 3.46 3.80 1.08
C PHE A 154 3.20 5.30 1.09
N VAL A 155 3.98 6.03 1.88
CA VAL A 155 3.89 7.49 1.96
C VAL A 155 5.20 8.11 1.44
N PRO A 156 5.33 8.32 0.13
CA PRO A 156 6.53 8.92 -0.45
C PRO A 156 6.70 10.37 0.02
N SER A 157 7.93 10.77 0.27
CA SER A 157 8.28 12.17 0.59
C SER A 157 9.50 12.57 -0.22
N SER A 158 9.60 13.86 -0.55
CA SER A 158 10.86 14.43 -0.99
C SER A 158 11.67 14.97 0.19
N VAL A 159 12.90 15.41 -0.07
CA VAL A 159 13.87 15.78 0.98
C VAL A 159 13.74 17.24 1.46
N GLY A 160 12.88 18.04 0.83
CA GLY A 160 12.66 19.43 1.23
C GLY A 160 11.93 19.54 2.57
N ASP A 161 12.32 20.48 3.43
CA ASP A 161 11.74 20.65 4.77
C ASP A 161 10.21 20.78 4.74
N ALA A 162 9.67 21.55 3.78
CA ALA A 162 8.23 21.69 3.60
C ALA A 162 7.53 20.37 3.25
N ASP A 163 8.20 19.51 2.48
CA ASP A 163 7.66 18.21 2.07
C ASP A 163 7.71 17.21 3.23
N VAL A 164 8.79 17.22 3.99
CA VAL A 164 8.94 16.42 5.20
C VAL A 164 7.87 16.80 6.22
N PHE A 165 7.65 18.10 6.45
CA PHE A 165 6.62 18.58 7.37
C PHE A 165 5.20 18.18 6.92
N ALA A 166 4.89 18.35 5.64
CA ALA A 166 3.60 17.93 5.08
C ALA A 166 3.40 16.42 5.20
N THR A 167 4.44 15.63 4.97
CA THR A 167 4.42 14.17 5.11
C THR A 167 4.20 13.74 6.57
N GLN A 168 4.85 14.39 7.53
CA GLN A 168 4.63 14.13 8.96
C GLN A 168 3.16 14.39 9.35
N LYS A 169 2.60 15.51 8.88
CA LYS A 169 1.18 15.83 9.11
C LYS A 169 0.27 14.76 8.52
N TYR A 170 0.56 14.32 7.29
CA TYR A 170 -0.19 13.25 6.64
C TYR A 170 -0.12 11.92 7.42
N LEU A 171 1.07 11.54 7.88
CA LEU A 171 1.27 10.32 8.67
C LEU A 171 0.50 10.39 10.00
N THR A 172 0.49 11.54 10.68
CA THR A 172 -0.29 11.73 11.90
C THR A 172 -1.78 11.55 11.65
N ALA A 173 -2.31 12.11 10.56
CA ALA A 173 -3.70 11.93 10.18
C ALA A 173 -4.01 10.48 9.77
N LEU A 174 -3.07 9.80 9.10
CA LEU A 174 -3.21 8.40 8.71
C LEU A 174 -3.28 7.48 9.94
N GLN A 175 -2.45 7.71 10.95
CA GLN A 175 -2.46 6.96 12.20
C GLN A 175 -3.79 7.03 12.96
N GLN A 176 -4.58 8.07 12.74
CA GLN A 176 -5.91 8.21 13.36
C GLN A 176 -6.97 7.32 12.70
N LEU A 177 -6.69 6.73 11.55
CA LEU A 177 -7.60 5.80 10.86
C LEU A 177 -7.46 4.36 11.37
N PHE A 178 -6.31 4.01 11.94
CA PHE A 178 -5.98 2.67 12.43
C PHE A 178 -6.04 2.58 13.93
#